data_a7d17b9605939f9db5209d7e505cfde3
#
_entry.id   a7d17b9605939f9db5209d7e505cfde3
#
_cell.length_a   1.000
_cell.length_b   1.000
_cell.length_c   1.000
_cell.angle_alpha   90.00
_cell.angle_beta   90.00
_cell.angle_gamma   90.00
#
_symmetry.space_group_name_H-M   'P 1'
#
loop_
_entity.id
_entity.type
_entity.pdbx_description
1 polymer ?
#
loop_
_entity_poly.entity_id
_entity_poly.type
_entity_poly.pdbx_seq_one_letter_code
_entity_poly.pdbx_strand_id
1 'polypeptide(L)'
;MTEIVKRTFTVLLLFLFLAFLYQFGNNIAFILFISIVSIYSLYEWTSISSKHIVFLPTFIILNSLLYYFEIINTYYLSIITLLVWLLLICSMILLSNQLKIFIRKYYMIIGLYIFSSFFLILINMYPHDVTMSSYSYLIDNKHYFLFIIILISSIDIFSYISGKVFGKNKIIPSISPNKTLEGYLGGYSFTILFFILFFNINNLVWTYLDLLYLTIIILLAFFGDLFMSFIKRMYDIKNTSNVLPGHGGILDRLDSYFPTLPLFYLWLMT
;
A
#
# COMPACT_ATOMS: atom_id res chain seq x y z
N MET A 1 28.95 7.76 -6.67
CA MET A 1 27.61 7.97 -7.22
C MET A 1 26.85 8.81 -6.20
N THR A 2 26.33 9.98 -6.59
CA THR A 2 25.56 10.87 -5.69
C THR A 2 24.27 10.16 -5.26
N GLU A 3 23.71 10.49 -4.08
CA GLU A 3 22.44 9.88 -3.62
C GLU A 3 21.28 10.10 -4.61
N ILE A 4 21.28 11.23 -5.31
CA ILE A 4 20.28 11.54 -6.33
C ILE A 4 20.36 10.52 -7.48
N VAL A 5 21.56 10.21 -7.99
CA VAL A 5 21.74 9.25 -9.07
C VAL A 5 21.32 7.83 -8.65
N LYS A 6 21.58 7.43 -7.40
CA LYS A 6 21.09 6.14 -6.89
C LYS A 6 19.55 6.09 -6.86
N ARG A 7 18.92 7.17 -6.42
CA ARG A 7 17.45 7.27 -6.37
C ARG A 7 16.82 7.23 -7.76
N THR A 8 17.31 8.03 -8.69
CA THR A 8 16.77 8.03 -10.06
C THR A 8 16.96 6.68 -10.75
N PHE A 9 18.10 6.03 -10.54
CA PHE A 9 18.37 4.70 -11.09
C PHE A 9 17.41 3.64 -10.55
N THR A 10 17.16 3.60 -9.23
CA THR A 10 16.22 2.62 -8.64
C THR A 10 14.78 2.84 -9.11
N VAL A 11 14.30 4.09 -9.21
CA VAL A 11 12.97 4.39 -9.74
C VAL A 11 12.84 3.95 -11.19
N LEU A 12 13.83 4.25 -12.01
CA LEU A 12 13.83 3.87 -13.43
C LEU A 12 13.85 2.35 -13.60
N LEU A 13 14.65 1.64 -12.82
CA LEU A 13 14.71 0.19 -12.85
C LEU A 13 13.38 -0.45 -12.43
N LEU A 14 12.76 0.04 -11.35
CA LEU A 14 11.45 -0.44 -10.91
C LEU A 14 10.36 -0.14 -11.96
N PHE A 15 10.38 1.05 -12.56
CA PHE A 15 9.45 1.41 -13.62
C PHE A 15 9.60 0.51 -14.85
N LEU A 16 10.82 0.29 -15.32
CA LEU A 16 11.08 -0.62 -16.45
C LEU A 16 10.67 -2.06 -16.15
N PHE A 17 10.91 -2.52 -14.94
CA PHE A 17 10.51 -3.85 -14.53
C PHE A 17 8.98 -4.00 -14.47
N LEU A 18 8.27 -3.02 -13.92
CA LEU A 18 6.79 -3.01 -13.90
C LEU A 18 6.21 -2.92 -15.32
N ALA A 19 6.82 -2.09 -16.18
CA ALA A 19 6.42 -1.99 -17.58
C ALA A 19 6.65 -3.32 -18.34
N PHE A 20 7.77 -4.01 -18.07
CA PHE A 20 8.05 -5.32 -18.62
C PHE A 20 7.03 -6.37 -18.14
N LEU A 21 6.71 -6.43 -16.84
CA LEU A 21 5.69 -7.32 -16.31
C LEU A 21 4.31 -7.03 -16.90
N TYR A 22 3.99 -5.76 -17.09
CA TYR A 22 2.73 -5.35 -17.72
C TYR A 22 2.63 -5.84 -19.17
N GLN A 23 3.68 -5.64 -19.96
CA GLN A 23 3.68 -5.95 -21.38
C GLN A 23 3.81 -7.46 -21.67
N PHE A 24 4.69 -8.15 -20.96
CA PHE A 24 5.10 -9.53 -21.26
C PHE A 24 4.74 -10.52 -20.14
N GLY A 25 4.29 -10.02 -18.98
CA GLY A 25 3.94 -10.87 -17.85
C GLY A 25 2.67 -11.69 -18.13
N ASN A 26 2.74 -12.97 -17.81
CA ASN A 26 1.58 -13.85 -17.70
C ASN A 26 1.13 -13.94 -16.24
N ASN A 27 0.00 -14.59 -15.99
CA ASN A 27 -0.56 -14.77 -14.64
C ASN A 27 0.46 -15.38 -13.67
N ILE A 28 1.27 -16.34 -14.12
CA ILE A 28 2.30 -17.01 -13.30
C ILE A 28 3.40 -16.01 -12.90
N ALA A 29 3.89 -15.22 -13.85
CA ALA A 29 4.93 -14.20 -13.57
C ALA A 29 4.45 -13.16 -12.56
N PHE A 30 3.18 -12.75 -12.67
CA PHE A 30 2.57 -11.81 -11.73
C PHE A 30 2.41 -12.40 -10.32
N ILE A 31 1.90 -13.63 -10.22
CA ILE A 31 1.78 -14.35 -8.95
C ILE A 31 3.15 -14.50 -8.27
N LEU A 32 4.18 -14.89 -9.03
CA LEU A 32 5.54 -15.02 -8.53
C LEU A 32 6.09 -13.66 -8.04
N PHE A 33 5.86 -12.59 -8.79
CA PHE A 33 6.27 -11.24 -8.39
C PHE A 33 5.62 -10.82 -7.08
N ILE A 34 4.29 -10.93 -6.96
CA ILE A 34 3.58 -10.59 -5.72
C ILE A 34 4.04 -11.46 -4.55
N SER A 35 4.28 -12.76 -4.80
CA SER A 35 4.79 -13.67 -3.77
C SER A 35 6.14 -13.21 -3.25
N ILE A 36 7.09 -12.88 -4.14
CA ILE A 36 8.42 -12.40 -3.77
C ILE A 36 8.31 -11.08 -2.97
N VAL A 37 7.52 -10.13 -3.44
CA VAL A 37 7.32 -8.84 -2.78
C VAL A 37 6.73 -9.03 -1.39
N SER A 38 5.70 -9.87 -1.24
CA SER A 38 5.03 -10.13 0.04
C SER A 38 5.95 -10.85 1.03
N ILE A 39 6.67 -11.89 0.58
CA ILE A 39 7.64 -12.64 1.41
C ILE A 39 8.76 -11.72 1.87
N TYR A 40 9.30 -10.90 0.97
CA TYR A 40 10.38 -10.00 1.32
C TYR A 40 9.92 -8.89 2.26
N SER A 41 8.74 -8.34 2.07
CA SER A 41 8.15 -7.35 2.98
C SER A 41 7.90 -7.93 4.38
N LEU A 42 7.44 -9.17 4.47
CA LEU A 42 7.32 -9.88 5.75
C LEU A 42 8.70 -10.13 6.39
N TYR A 43 9.72 -10.46 5.60
CA TYR A 43 11.08 -10.58 6.08
C TYR A 43 11.60 -9.27 6.69
N GLU A 44 11.40 -8.14 6.00
CA GLU A 44 11.75 -6.82 6.55
C GLU A 44 10.97 -6.52 7.83
N TRP A 45 9.67 -6.84 7.88
CA TRP A 45 8.86 -6.68 9.08
C TRP A 45 9.42 -7.50 10.25
N THR A 46 9.72 -8.78 10.04
CA THR A 46 10.27 -9.63 11.11
C THR A 46 11.63 -9.16 11.59
N SER A 47 12.46 -8.60 10.70
CA SER A 47 13.79 -8.08 11.03
C SER A 47 13.74 -6.86 11.96
N ILE A 48 12.68 -6.03 11.89
CA ILE A 48 12.49 -4.87 12.78
C ILE A 48 12.47 -5.28 14.26
N SER A 49 11.83 -6.40 14.58
CA SER A 49 11.67 -6.85 15.96
C SER A 49 12.75 -7.85 16.44
N SER A 50 13.77 -8.13 15.61
CA SER A 50 14.79 -9.18 15.82
C SER A 50 14.21 -10.58 16.13
N LYS A 51 12.92 -10.79 15.87
CA LYS A 51 12.19 -12.06 16.06
C LYS A 51 11.96 -12.70 14.69
N HIS A 52 12.72 -13.53 14.35
CA HIS A 52 13.07 -14.58 13.41
C HIS A 52 12.10 -15.03 12.29
N ILE A 53 12.68 -15.29 11.21
CA ILE A 53 12.56 -16.16 10.00
C ILE A 53 11.55 -17.34 10.09
N VAL A 54 11.21 -17.84 11.28
CA VAL A 54 10.25 -18.95 11.48
C VAL A 54 8.85 -18.64 10.90
N PHE A 55 8.48 -17.37 10.80
CA PHE A 55 7.18 -16.96 10.24
C PHE A 55 7.10 -16.98 8.71
N LEU A 56 8.23 -17.06 8.00
CA LEU A 56 8.23 -17.13 6.54
C LEU A 56 7.64 -18.45 6.02
N PRO A 57 8.05 -19.64 6.50
CA PRO A 57 7.41 -20.89 6.10
C PRO A 57 5.93 -20.94 6.44
N THR A 58 5.53 -20.45 7.63
CA THR A 58 4.11 -20.42 8.03
C THR A 58 3.30 -19.50 7.12
N PHE A 59 3.84 -18.36 6.71
CA PHE A 59 3.21 -17.47 5.75
C PHE A 59 2.99 -18.14 4.40
N ILE A 60 4.01 -18.79 3.85
CA ILE A 60 3.93 -19.46 2.55
C ILE A 60 2.88 -20.59 2.60
N ILE A 61 2.96 -21.47 3.62
CA ILE A 61 2.04 -22.59 3.76
C ILE A 61 0.62 -22.09 3.95
N LEU A 62 0.39 -21.13 4.85
CA LEU A 62 -0.93 -20.58 5.12
C LEU A 62 -1.57 -20.01 3.86
N ASN A 63 -0.86 -19.12 3.15
CA ASN A 63 -1.42 -18.45 1.99
C ASN A 63 -1.61 -19.39 0.79
N SER A 64 -0.73 -20.37 0.60
CA SER A 64 -0.91 -21.37 -0.44
C SER A 64 -2.13 -22.25 -0.19
N LEU A 65 -2.37 -22.65 1.08
CA LEU A 65 -3.57 -23.41 1.45
C LEU A 65 -4.84 -22.57 1.29
N LEU A 66 -4.84 -21.33 1.78
CA LEU A 66 -5.99 -20.44 1.66
C LEU A 66 -6.38 -20.16 0.21
N TYR A 67 -5.39 -19.96 -0.64
CA TYR A 67 -5.59 -19.74 -2.09
C TYR A 67 -6.06 -21.02 -2.79
N TYR A 68 -5.38 -22.15 -2.58
CA TYR A 68 -5.67 -23.41 -3.25
C TYR A 68 -7.08 -23.95 -2.95
N PHE A 69 -7.51 -23.84 -1.69
CA PHE A 69 -8.82 -24.32 -1.27
C PHE A 69 -9.93 -23.27 -1.41
N GLU A 70 -9.64 -22.08 -1.93
CA GLU A 70 -10.59 -20.97 -2.04
C GLU A 70 -11.38 -20.69 -0.74
N ILE A 71 -10.70 -20.90 0.40
CA ILE A 71 -11.34 -20.88 1.74
C ILE A 71 -11.91 -19.50 2.06
N ILE A 72 -11.28 -18.45 1.52
CA ILE A 72 -11.61 -17.07 1.89
C ILE A 72 -12.19 -16.33 0.69
N ASN A 73 -13.42 -15.85 0.85
CA ASN A 73 -13.99 -14.88 -0.09
C ASN A 73 -13.28 -13.53 0.07
N THR A 74 -12.67 -13.04 -1.00
CA THR A 74 -11.85 -11.82 -1.02
C THR A 74 -12.66 -10.57 -0.68
N TYR A 75 -13.95 -10.55 -0.99
CA TYR A 75 -14.84 -9.45 -0.62
C TYR A 75 -14.95 -9.30 0.91
N TYR A 76 -15.26 -10.37 1.62
CA TYR A 76 -15.32 -10.34 3.09
C TYR A 76 -13.95 -10.12 3.72
N LEU A 77 -12.88 -10.70 3.14
CA LEU A 77 -11.52 -10.44 3.58
C LEU A 77 -11.20 -8.94 3.51
N SER A 78 -11.58 -8.28 2.43
CA SER A 78 -11.34 -6.84 2.25
C SER A 78 -12.09 -6.00 3.29
N ILE A 79 -13.34 -6.33 3.59
CA ILE A 79 -14.12 -5.65 4.64
C ILE A 79 -13.44 -5.83 6.02
N ILE A 80 -13.07 -7.06 6.37
CA ILE A 80 -12.41 -7.35 7.66
C ILE A 80 -11.06 -6.61 7.74
N THR A 81 -10.30 -6.60 6.65
CA THR A 81 -9.00 -5.91 6.60
C THR A 81 -9.15 -4.40 6.78
N LEU A 82 -10.18 -3.79 6.20
CA LEU A 82 -10.49 -2.37 6.44
C LEU A 82 -10.83 -2.11 7.91
N LEU A 83 -11.66 -2.95 8.53
CA LEU A 83 -12.00 -2.81 9.95
C LEU A 83 -10.74 -2.91 10.83
N VAL A 84 -9.85 -3.86 10.53
CA VAL A 84 -8.56 -3.99 11.24
C VAL A 84 -7.71 -2.74 11.06
N TRP A 85 -7.61 -2.19 9.83
CA TRP A 85 -6.88 -0.94 9.60
C TRP A 85 -7.48 0.24 10.33
N LEU A 86 -8.81 0.38 10.37
CA LEU A 86 -9.47 1.43 11.14
C LEU A 86 -9.13 1.32 12.63
N LEU A 87 -9.14 0.10 13.19
CA LEU A 87 -8.74 -0.13 14.58
C LEU A 87 -7.27 0.23 14.82
N LEU A 88 -6.35 -0.14 13.91
CA LEU A 88 -4.93 0.20 14.01
C LEU A 88 -4.69 1.71 13.93
N ILE A 89 -5.38 2.41 13.04
CA ILE A 89 -5.31 3.86 12.87
C ILE A 89 -5.86 4.58 14.11
N CYS A 90 -7.06 4.22 14.56
CA CYS A 90 -7.63 4.79 15.78
C CYS A 90 -6.72 4.59 16.98
N SER A 91 -6.14 3.41 17.07
CA SER A 91 -5.21 3.04 18.10
C SER A 91 -3.93 3.88 18.06
N MET A 92 -3.39 4.16 16.89
CA MET A 92 -2.22 5.03 16.70
C MET A 92 -2.52 6.48 17.12
N ILE A 93 -3.70 7.00 16.79
CA ILE A 93 -4.11 8.38 17.12
C ILE A 93 -4.21 8.55 18.65
N LEU A 94 -4.73 7.57 19.36
CA LEU A 94 -4.85 7.62 20.82
C LEU A 94 -3.50 7.59 21.54
N LEU A 95 -2.41 7.23 20.88
CA LEU A 95 -1.02 7.22 21.35
C LEU A 95 -0.81 6.66 22.78
N SER A 96 -1.69 5.80 23.25
CA SER A 96 -1.63 5.26 24.61
C SER A 96 -0.44 4.31 24.78
N ASN A 97 0.23 4.36 25.93
CA ASN A 97 1.33 3.43 26.25
C ASN A 97 0.84 1.96 26.27
N GLN A 98 -0.38 1.73 26.68
CA GLN A 98 -1.01 0.40 26.68
C GLN A 98 -1.07 -0.19 25.27
N LEU A 99 -1.34 0.66 24.27
CA LEU A 99 -1.40 0.24 22.89
C LEU A 99 -0.04 -0.12 22.32
N LYS A 100 1.00 0.65 22.65
CA LYS A 100 2.39 0.29 22.24
C LYS A 100 2.76 -1.08 22.77
N ILE A 101 2.37 -1.40 24.03
CA ILE A 101 2.58 -2.72 24.63
C ILE A 101 1.77 -3.79 23.89
N PHE A 102 0.51 -3.51 23.55
CA PHE A 102 -0.33 -4.43 22.76
C PHE A 102 0.27 -4.72 21.39
N ILE A 103 0.64 -3.68 20.63
CA ILE A 103 1.25 -3.83 19.31
C ILE A 103 2.56 -4.62 19.42
N ARG A 104 3.43 -4.33 20.40
CA ARG A 104 4.67 -5.09 20.61
C ARG A 104 4.40 -6.58 20.92
N LYS A 105 3.38 -6.86 21.71
CA LYS A 105 3.01 -8.24 22.07
C LYS A 105 2.51 -9.04 20.88
N TYR A 106 1.66 -8.44 20.05
CA TYR A 106 1.02 -9.09 18.89
C TYR A 106 1.67 -8.73 17.55
N TYR A 107 2.85 -8.13 17.57
CA TYR A 107 3.54 -7.60 16.41
C TYR A 107 3.61 -8.58 15.24
N MET A 108 3.98 -9.83 15.50
CA MET A 108 4.12 -10.86 14.47
C MET A 108 2.77 -11.29 13.88
N ILE A 109 1.74 -11.40 14.71
CA ILE A 109 0.38 -11.77 14.26
C ILE A 109 -0.20 -10.65 13.40
N ILE A 110 0.00 -9.40 13.79
CA ILE A 110 -0.41 -8.22 13.01
C ILE A 110 0.28 -8.23 11.65
N GLY A 111 1.59 -8.47 11.60
CA GLY A 111 2.34 -8.58 10.36
C GLY A 111 1.85 -9.71 9.47
N LEU A 112 1.73 -10.93 10.02
CA LEU A 112 1.19 -12.07 9.25
C LEU A 112 -0.17 -11.73 8.63
N TYR A 113 -1.08 -11.13 9.39
CA TYR A 113 -2.39 -10.76 8.89
C TYR A 113 -2.31 -9.71 7.77
N ILE A 114 -1.55 -8.61 7.97
CA ILE A 114 -1.40 -7.53 6.98
C ILE A 114 -0.84 -8.07 5.67
N PHE A 115 0.24 -8.84 5.72
CA PHE A 115 0.88 -9.35 4.50
C PHE A 115 0.08 -10.47 3.83
N SER A 116 -0.62 -11.32 4.60
CA SER A 116 -1.51 -12.33 4.03
C SER A 116 -2.72 -11.71 3.34
N SER A 117 -3.36 -10.72 3.95
CA SER A 117 -4.48 -10.02 3.32
C SER A 117 -4.04 -9.26 2.06
N PHE A 118 -2.89 -8.58 2.11
CA PHE A 118 -2.30 -7.92 0.95
C PHE A 118 -2.04 -8.88 -0.21
N PHE A 119 -1.40 -10.02 0.07
CA PHE A 119 -1.11 -11.06 -0.91
C PHE A 119 -2.37 -11.64 -1.53
N LEU A 120 -3.34 -12.06 -0.71
CA LEU A 120 -4.58 -12.68 -1.19
C LEU A 120 -5.45 -11.71 -1.99
N ILE A 121 -5.55 -10.45 -1.57
CA ILE A 121 -6.32 -9.44 -2.31
C ILE A 121 -5.67 -9.18 -3.68
N LEU A 122 -4.34 -8.99 -3.73
CA LEU A 122 -3.63 -8.73 -4.99
C LEU A 122 -3.72 -9.90 -5.97
N ILE A 123 -3.54 -11.14 -5.48
CA ILE A 123 -3.65 -12.33 -6.33
C ILE A 123 -5.04 -12.45 -6.93
N ASN A 124 -6.09 -12.19 -6.14
CA ASN A 124 -7.46 -12.28 -6.63
C ASN A 124 -7.88 -11.10 -7.50
N MET A 125 -7.15 -9.98 -7.48
CA MET A 125 -7.41 -8.87 -8.40
C MET A 125 -6.91 -9.14 -9.83
N TYR A 126 -5.87 -9.96 -10.00
CA TYR A 126 -5.16 -10.02 -11.27
C TYR A 126 -5.72 -11.02 -12.30
N PRO A 127 -6.05 -12.30 -11.99
CA PRO A 127 -6.31 -13.29 -13.03
C PRO A 127 -7.77 -13.55 -13.33
N HIS A 128 -8.70 -13.05 -12.58
CA HIS A 128 -10.10 -13.37 -12.79
C HIS A 128 -10.73 -12.41 -13.80
N ASP A 129 -11.46 -12.98 -14.76
CA ASP A 129 -12.53 -12.31 -15.50
C ASP A 129 -13.62 -11.88 -14.50
N VAL A 130 -13.23 -11.02 -13.56
CA VAL A 130 -14.17 -10.38 -12.65
C VAL A 130 -15.00 -9.50 -13.55
N THR A 131 -16.24 -9.93 -13.78
CA THR A 131 -17.28 -9.09 -14.39
C THR A 131 -17.55 -7.95 -13.42
N MET A 132 -16.69 -6.96 -13.46
CA MET A 132 -16.80 -5.75 -12.64
C MET A 132 -17.89 -4.87 -13.22
N SER A 133 -18.77 -4.39 -12.37
CA SER A 133 -20.11 -3.93 -12.66
C SER A 133 -20.24 -2.76 -13.65
N SER A 134 -19.44 -1.74 -13.63
CA SER A 134 -19.69 -0.53 -14.44
C SER A 134 -18.53 -0.13 -15.35
N TYR A 135 -17.32 -0.52 -15.05
CA TYR A 135 -16.10 -0.15 -15.78
C TYR A 135 -15.48 -1.31 -16.58
N SER A 136 -16.05 -2.52 -16.48
CA SER A 136 -15.50 -3.76 -17.04
C SER A 136 -15.40 -3.83 -18.57
N TYR A 137 -16.11 -2.97 -19.27
CA TYR A 137 -16.08 -2.98 -20.73
C TYR A 137 -14.88 -2.26 -21.34
N LEU A 138 -14.08 -1.53 -20.55
CA LEU A 138 -13.05 -0.63 -21.07
C LEU A 138 -11.63 -0.90 -20.55
N ILE A 139 -11.46 -1.69 -19.50
CA ILE A 139 -10.15 -1.80 -18.84
C ILE A 139 -9.87 -3.27 -18.46
N ASP A 140 -8.88 -3.91 -19.11
CA ASP A 140 -8.35 -5.22 -18.70
C ASP A 140 -7.85 -5.19 -17.25
N ASN A 141 -7.89 -6.34 -16.54
CA ASN A 141 -7.44 -6.49 -15.16
C ASN A 141 -6.02 -5.96 -14.89
N LYS A 142 -5.14 -6.00 -15.90
CA LYS A 142 -3.81 -5.41 -15.84
C LYS A 142 -3.82 -3.89 -15.64
N HIS A 143 -4.80 -3.20 -16.19
CA HIS A 143 -4.92 -1.74 -16.09
C HIS A 143 -5.31 -1.30 -14.67
N TYR A 144 -6.12 -2.09 -13.95
CA TYR A 144 -6.47 -1.77 -12.55
C TYR A 144 -5.26 -1.80 -11.63
N PHE A 145 -4.35 -2.75 -11.87
CA PHE A 145 -3.10 -2.81 -11.11
C PHE A 145 -2.21 -1.59 -11.37
N LEU A 146 -2.07 -1.18 -12.62
CA LEU A 146 -1.36 0.06 -12.94
C LEU A 146 -2.06 1.29 -12.37
N PHE A 147 -3.39 1.32 -12.45
CA PHE A 147 -4.17 2.43 -11.94
C PHE A 147 -3.95 2.65 -10.44
N ILE A 148 -3.99 1.59 -9.61
CA ILE A 148 -3.72 1.74 -8.17
C ILE A 148 -2.28 2.18 -7.90
N ILE A 149 -1.29 1.70 -8.67
CA ILE A 149 0.10 2.15 -8.52
C ILE A 149 0.22 3.64 -8.84
N ILE A 150 -0.36 4.10 -9.94
CA ILE A 150 -0.34 5.50 -10.35
C ILE A 150 -1.08 6.36 -9.32
N LEU A 151 -2.23 5.91 -8.84
CA LEU A 151 -3.03 6.61 -7.84
C LEU A 151 -2.24 6.84 -6.55
N ILE A 152 -1.69 5.79 -5.95
CA ILE A 152 -0.95 5.90 -4.69
C ILE A 152 0.34 6.70 -4.88
N SER A 153 1.07 6.46 -5.98
CA SER A 153 2.28 7.24 -6.29
C SER A 153 1.96 8.73 -6.48
N SER A 154 0.82 9.07 -7.07
CA SER A 154 0.41 10.47 -7.23
C SER A 154 0.14 11.16 -5.88
N ILE A 155 -0.47 10.44 -4.92
CA ILE A 155 -0.68 10.94 -3.56
C ILE A 155 0.66 11.33 -2.92
N ASP A 156 1.64 10.44 -2.98
CA ASP A 156 2.96 10.66 -2.38
C ASP A 156 3.72 11.80 -3.07
N ILE A 157 3.71 11.84 -4.40
CA ILE A 157 4.40 12.87 -5.19
C ILE A 157 3.80 14.25 -4.90
N PHE A 158 2.48 14.40 -5.00
CA PHE A 158 1.82 15.67 -4.79
C PHE A 158 1.90 16.14 -3.34
N SER A 159 1.80 15.21 -2.37
CA SER A 159 2.00 15.51 -0.96
C SER A 159 3.42 16.00 -0.67
N TYR A 160 4.43 15.38 -1.28
CA TYR A 160 5.82 15.80 -1.15
C TYR A 160 6.07 17.18 -1.75
N ILE A 161 5.60 17.43 -2.98
CA ILE A 161 5.78 18.72 -3.66
C ILE A 161 5.10 19.84 -2.89
N SER A 162 3.82 19.66 -2.53
CA SER A 162 3.05 20.64 -1.78
C SER A 162 3.63 20.91 -0.39
N GLY A 163 4.05 19.84 0.31
CA GLY A 163 4.69 19.96 1.62
C GLY A 163 6.04 20.68 1.56
N LYS A 164 6.80 20.53 0.48
CA LYS A 164 8.07 21.23 0.28
C LYS A 164 7.88 22.71 -0.06
N VAL A 165 6.85 23.05 -0.81
CA VAL A 165 6.59 24.43 -1.28
C VAL A 165 5.81 25.23 -0.24
N PHE A 166 4.79 24.64 0.35
CA PHE A 166 3.82 25.34 1.21
C PHE A 166 3.85 24.89 2.67
N GLY A 167 4.59 23.80 3.01
CA GLY A 167 4.54 23.19 4.32
C GLY A 167 5.00 24.09 5.46
N LYS A 168 4.11 24.32 6.42
CA LYS A 168 4.36 25.09 7.65
C LYS A 168 3.97 24.28 8.88
N ASN A 169 2.78 23.69 8.90
CA ASN A 169 2.20 23.03 10.05
C ASN A 169 2.49 21.52 10.01
N LYS A 170 3.31 21.06 10.95
CA LYS A 170 3.63 19.61 11.08
C LYS A 170 2.47 18.86 11.72
N ILE A 171 2.09 17.70 11.17
CA ILE A 171 0.94 16.92 11.65
C ILE A 171 1.31 16.16 12.94
N ILE A 172 2.30 15.29 12.88
CA ILE A 172 2.76 14.49 14.04
C ILE A 172 4.30 14.50 14.07
N PRO A 173 4.92 15.53 14.65
CA PRO A 173 6.38 15.70 14.66
C PRO A 173 7.14 14.53 15.31
N SER A 174 6.52 13.89 16.31
CA SER A 174 7.11 12.76 17.05
C SER A 174 7.25 11.47 16.21
N ILE A 175 6.42 11.30 15.19
CA ILE A 175 6.40 10.12 14.33
C ILE A 175 7.09 10.44 13.00
N SER A 176 6.64 11.50 12.33
CA SER A 176 7.15 11.92 11.03
C SER A 176 7.36 13.44 11.00
N PRO A 177 8.59 13.94 11.25
CA PRO A 177 8.88 15.37 11.37
C PRO A 177 8.75 16.15 10.05
N ASN A 178 8.71 15.47 8.92
CA ASN A 178 8.69 16.11 7.60
C ASN A 178 7.29 16.20 6.99
N LYS A 179 6.27 15.57 7.60
CA LYS A 179 4.90 15.61 7.09
C LYS A 179 4.15 16.83 7.60
N THR A 180 3.59 17.59 6.65
CA THR A 180 2.85 18.82 6.92
C THR A 180 1.40 18.73 6.48
N LEU A 181 0.53 19.48 7.11
CA LEU A 181 -0.89 19.56 6.78
C LEU A 181 -1.10 20.08 5.35
N GLU A 182 -0.33 21.10 4.96
CA GLU A 182 -0.38 21.69 3.62
C GLU A 182 0.07 20.67 2.56
N GLY A 183 1.09 19.85 2.88
CA GLY A 183 1.50 18.75 2.01
C GLY A 183 0.39 17.75 1.81
N TYR A 184 -0.29 17.37 2.88
CA TYR A 184 -1.41 16.45 2.83
C TYR A 184 -2.61 17.01 2.04
N LEU A 185 -3.02 18.26 2.31
CA LEU A 185 -4.11 18.92 1.57
C LEU A 185 -3.78 19.09 0.09
N GLY A 186 -2.52 19.43 -0.23
CA GLY A 186 -2.06 19.50 -1.61
C GLY A 186 -2.08 18.13 -2.29
N GLY A 187 -1.58 17.08 -1.63
CA GLY A 187 -1.67 15.71 -2.13
C GLY A 187 -3.11 15.30 -2.43
N TYR A 188 -4.02 15.57 -1.51
CA TYR A 188 -5.45 15.33 -1.68
C TYR A 188 -6.02 16.07 -2.90
N SER A 189 -5.85 17.39 -2.95
CA SER A 189 -6.45 18.23 -3.99
C SER A 189 -5.91 17.91 -5.40
N PHE A 190 -4.59 17.76 -5.53
CA PHE A 190 -3.98 17.45 -6.82
C PHE A 190 -4.26 16.01 -7.28
N THR A 191 -4.37 15.04 -6.36
CA THR A 191 -4.75 13.67 -6.74
C THR A 191 -6.18 13.61 -7.22
N ILE A 192 -7.13 14.29 -6.58
CA ILE A 192 -8.52 14.37 -7.06
C ILE A 192 -8.57 15.04 -8.43
N LEU A 193 -7.89 16.15 -8.61
CA LEU A 193 -7.84 16.84 -9.91
C LEU A 193 -7.25 15.92 -11.00
N PHE A 194 -6.16 15.23 -10.70
CA PHE A 194 -5.54 14.25 -11.60
C PHE A 194 -6.52 13.14 -11.99
N PHE A 195 -7.24 12.59 -11.02
CA PHE A 195 -8.27 11.58 -11.25
C PHE A 195 -9.38 12.07 -12.18
N ILE A 196 -9.97 13.25 -11.91
CA ILE A 196 -11.02 13.83 -12.72
C ILE A 196 -10.52 14.06 -14.16
N LEU A 197 -9.32 14.62 -14.32
CA LEU A 197 -8.72 14.82 -15.64
C LEU A 197 -8.47 13.51 -16.37
N PHE A 198 -7.94 12.50 -15.69
CA PHE A 198 -7.69 11.18 -16.27
C PHE A 198 -8.96 10.52 -16.78
N PHE A 199 -10.04 10.56 -16.01
CA PHE A 199 -11.33 10.00 -16.41
C PHE A 199 -11.95 10.76 -17.58
N ASN A 200 -11.94 12.10 -17.54
CA ASN A 200 -12.47 12.91 -18.62
C ASN A 200 -11.70 12.72 -19.95
N ILE A 201 -10.37 12.67 -19.91
CA ILE A 201 -9.54 12.46 -21.11
C ILE A 201 -9.80 11.08 -21.74
N ASN A 202 -10.04 10.05 -20.91
CA ASN A 202 -10.34 8.70 -21.38
C ASN A 202 -11.83 8.45 -21.64
N ASN A 203 -12.68 9.48 -21.56
CA ASN A 203 -14.14 9.39 -21.72
C ASN A 203 -14.78 8.37 -20.75
N LEU A 204 -14.22 8.19 -19.57
CA LEU A 204 -14.76 7.33 -18.52
C LEU A 204 -15.77 8.12 -17.69
N VAL A 205 -16.91 7.51 -17.42
CA VAL A 205 -17.94 8.13 -16.56
C VAL A 205 -17.52 7.93 -15.11
N TRP A 206 -17.57 8.99 -14.32
CA TRP A 206 -17.33 8.95 -12.88
C TRP A 206 -18.53 9.50 -12.11
N THR A 207 -18.72 9.03 -10.91
CA THR A 207 -19.84 9.37 -10.03
C THR A 207 -19.35 10.02 -8.73
N TYR A 208 -20.26 10.56 -7.95
CA TYR A 208 -19.93 11.06 -6.60
C TYR A 208 -19.44 9.96 -5.67
N LEU A 209 -19.85 8.71 -5.88
CA LEU A 209 -19.37 7.56 -5.13
C LEU A 209 -17.87 7.31 -5.40
N ASP A 210 -17.43 7.47 -6.65
CA ASP A 210 -16.02 7.32 -7.01
C ASP A 210 -15.15 8.36 -6.31
N LEU A 211 -15.63 9.60 -6.20
CA LEU A 211 -14.95 10.65 -5.43
C LEU A 211 -14.90 10.32 -3.93
N LEU A 212 -15.95 9.70 -3.40
CA LEU A 212 -15.96 9.25 -2.01
C LEU A 212 -14.93 8.14 -1.77
N TYR A 213 -14.89 7.10 -2.63
CA TYR A 213 -13.89 6.04 -2.56
C TYR A 213 -12.47 6.61 -2.65
N LEU A 214 -12.23 7.49 -3.62
CA LEU A 214 -10.94 8.15 -3.80
C LEU A 214 -10.52 8.93 -2.55
N THR A 215 -11.44 9.70 -1.97
CA THR A 215 -11.19 10.45 -0.72
C THR A 215 -10.75 9.53 0.40
N ILE A 216 -11.46 8.41 0.60
CA ILE A 216 -11.11 7.45 1.67
C ILE A 216 -9.78 6.74 1.36
N ILE A 217 -9.51 6.41 0.09
CA ILE A 217 -8.21 5.82 -0.33
C ILE A 217 -7.06 6.78 0.01
N ILE A 218 -7.19 8.07 -0.30
CA ILE A 218 -6.15 9.07 0.02
C ILE A 218 -5.93 9.16 1.53
N LEU A 219 -6.99 9.15 2.34
CA LEU A 219 -6.90 9.13 3.80
C LEU A 219 -6.18 7.88 4.30
N LEU A 220 -6.55 6.71 3.78
CA LEU A 220 -5.94 5.44 4.15
C LEU A 220 -4.46 5.38 3.77
N ALA A 221 -4.07 5.87 2.58
CA ALA A 221 -2.68 5.94 2.15
C ALA A 221 -1.84 6.77 3.13
N PHE A 222 -2.34 7.95 3.51
CA PHE A 222 -1.69 8.80 4.47
C PHE A 222 -1.52 8.15 5.85
N PHE A 223 -2.57 7.53 6.37
CA PHE A 223 -2.50 6.85 7.67
C PHE A 223 -1.65 5.57 7.63
N GLY A 224 -1.60 4.86 6.50
CA GLY A 224 -0.73 3.71 6.31
C GLY A 224 0.75 4.07 6.47
N ASP A 225 1.20 5.10 5.76
CA ASP A 225 2.57 5.60 5.89
C ASP A 225 2.86 6.14 7.31
N LEU A 226 1.89 6.82 7.95
CA LEU A 226 2.04 7.23 9.37
C LEU A 226 2.16 6.03 10.30
N PHE A 227 1.33 4.99 10.11
CA PHE A 227 1.37 3.78 10.92
C PHE A 227 2.72 3.06 10.80
N MET A 228 3.22 2.89 9.58
CA MET A 228 4.54 2.28 9.37
C MET A 228 5.67 3.15 9.96
N SER A 229 5.57 4.47 9.85
CA SER A 229 6.48 5.39 10.51
C SER A 229 6.42 5.26 12.04
N PHE A 230 5.22 5.10 12.62
CA PHE A 230 5.03 4.86 14.05
C PHE A 230 5.69 3.55 14.50
N ILE A 231 5.48 2.45 13.77
CA ILE A 231 6.14 1.18 14.04
C ILE A 231 7.67 1.33 14.04
N LYS A 232 8.23 1.97 13.02
CA LYS A 232 9.68 2.21 12.94
C LYS A 232 10.21 2.98 14.17
N ARG A 233 9.49 4.01 14.65
CA ARG A 233 9.88 4.76 15.85
C ARG A 233 9.75 3.96 17.13
N MET A 234 8.81 3.02 17.22
CA MET A 234 8.71 2.11 18.38
C MET A 234 9.95 1.21 18.55
N TYR A 235 10.69 0.95 17.47
CA TYR A 235 11.89 0.12 17.47
C TYR A 235 13.17 0.94 17.19
N ASP A 236 13.11 2.27 17.32
CA ASP A 236 14.22 3.21 17.15
C ASP A 236 14.96 3.11 15.80
N ILE A 237 14.24 2.69 14.75
CA ILE A 237 14.77 2.62 13.39
C ILE A 237 14.16 3.70 12.50
N LYS A 238 14.83 4.00 11.38
CA LYS A 238 14.33 4.93 10.36
C LYS A 238 13.87 4.23 9.10
N ASN A 239 14.65 3.28 8.61
CA ASN A 239 14.36 2.49 7.41
C ASN A 239 14.24 1.02 7.80
N THR A 240 13.42 0.26 7.08
CA THR A 240 13.25 -1.18 7.34
C THR A 240 14.45 -1.99 6.85
N SER A 241 15.07 -1.56 5.75
CA SER A 241 16.29 -2.13 5.19
C SER A 241 17.00 -1.12 4.26
N ASN A 242 18.06 -1.55 3.58
CA ASN A 242 18.79 -0.77 2.57
C ASN A 242 18.81 -1.48 1.21
N VAL A 243 17.82 -2.31 0.91
CA VAL A 243 17.76 -3.09 -0.34
C VAL A 243 17.54 -2.20 -1.55
N LEU A 244 16.75 -1.14 -1.42
CA LEU A 244 16.56 -0.17 -2.47
C LEU A 244 17.55 1.00 -2.28
N PRO A 245 18.63 1.07 -3.08
CA PRO A 245 19.66 2.10 -2.89
C PRO A 245 19.08 3.51 -2.94
N GLY A 246 19.22 4.24 -1.82
CA GLY A 246 18.67 5.59 -1.66
C GLY A 246 17.17 5.67 -1.30
N HIS A 247 16.45 4.52 -1.26
CA HIS A 247 15.00 4.47 -1.00
C HIS A 247 14.59 3.66 0.24
N GLY A 248 15.52 3.00 0.93
CA GLY A 248 15.22 2.15 2.08
C GLY A 248 14.79 0.74 1.70
N GLY A 249 13.82 0.18 2.40
CA GLY A 249 13.28 -1.14 2.16
C GLY A 249 12.11 -1.16 1.17
N ILE A 250 11.72 -2.37 0.75
CA ILE A 250 10.49 -2.61 -0.02
C ILE A 250 9.26 -2.26 0.84
N LEU A 251 9.30 -2.63 2.12
CA LEU A 251 8.24 -2.32 3.07
C LEU A 251 8.01 -0.81 3.22
N ASP A 252 9.09 0.01 3.14
CA ASP A 252 9.00 1.47 3.15
C ASP A 252 8.33 2.06 1.88
N ARG A 253 8.07 1.25 0.86
CA ARG A 253 7.40 1.63 -0.39
C ARG A 253 5.97 1.12 -0.49
N LEU A 254 5.64 0.11 0.32
CA LEU A 254 4.32 -0.51 0.31
C LEU A 254 3.42 -0.05 1.46
N ASP A 255 3.93 0.79 2.34
CA ASP A 255 3.25 1.24 3.56
C ASP A 255 1.87 1.88 3.28
N SER A 256 1.76 2.68 2.22
CA SER A 256 0.49 3.27 1.78
C SER A 256 -0.44 2.27 1.09
N TYR A 257 0.11 1.18 0.50
CA TYR A 257 -0.69 0.20 -0.24
C TYR A 257 -1.47 -0.75 0.67
N PHE A 258 -0.91 -1.11 1.83
CA PHE A 258 -1.55 -2.09 2.73
C PHE A 258 -2.96 -1.70 3.17
N PRO A 259 -3.25 -0.47 3.61
CA PRO A 259 -4.60 -0.08 3.99
C PRO A 259 -5.49 0.31 2.81
N THR A 260 -4.91 0.73 1.69
CA THR A 260 -5.68 1.22 0.54
C THR A 260 -6.21 0.10 -0.34
N LEU A 261 -5.44 -0.99 -0.49
CA LEU A 261 -5.77 -2.08 -1.39
C LEU A 261 -7.12 -2.75 -1.09
N PRO A 262 -7.50 -3.03 0.18
CA PRO A 262 -8.81 -3.58 0.48
C PRO A 262 -9.97 -2.70 0.02
N LEU A 263 -9.87 -1.39 0.22
CA LEU A 263 -10.90 -0.46 -0.22
C LEU A 263 -10.92 -0.33 -1.73
N PHE A 264 -9.76 -0.32 -2.37
CA PHE A 264 -9.67 -0.29 -3.83
C PHE A 264 -10.33 -1.53 -4.45
N TYR A 265 -10.10 -2.72 -3.88
CA TYR A 265 -10.78 -3.94 -4.29
C TYR A 265 -12.31 -3.82 -4.17
N LEU A 266 -12.81 -3.32 -3.03
CA LEU A 266 -14.25 -3.10 -2.83
C LEU A 266 -14.81 -2.08 -3.83
N TRP A 267 -14.09 -1.01 -4.11
CA TRP A 267 -14.49 -0.03 -5.13
C TRP A 267 -14.64 -0.65 -6.51
N LEU A 268 -13.74 -1.54 -6.90
CA LEU A 268 -13.85 -2.25 -8.17
C LEU A 268 -15.06 -3.18 -8.25
N MET A 269 -15.61 -3.61 -7.10
CA MET A 269 -16.77 -4.51 -7.01
C MET A 269 -18.12 -3.78 -6.99
N THR A 270 -18.12 -2.44 -6.84
CA THR A 270 -19.33 -1.60 -6.90
C THR A 270 -19.59 -1.06 -8.29
#